data_c3e196de0e335265b20fe410394c6b11
#
_entry.id   c3e196de0e335265b20fe410394c6b11
#
_cell.length_a   1.000
_cell.length_b   1.000
_cell.length_c   1.000
_cell.angle_alpha   90.00
_cell.angle_beta   90.00
_cell.angle_gamma   90.00
#
_symmetry.space_group_name_H-M   'P 1'
#
loop_
_entity.id
_entity.type
_entity.pdbx_description
1 polymer ?
#
loop_
_entity_poly.entity_id
_entity_poly.type
_entity_poly.pdbx_seq_one_letter_code
_entity_poly.pdbx_strand_id
1 'polypeptide(L)'
;ADVLSHYRAIEALRADLPFDIDGVVYKVDRLDWQARLGFVAKAPRWAIAHKFPAEQAETTLDSIDIQVGRAGKLTPVGRLTPVTVGGVVVSNVTLHNRDEIARLGVRPGDRVIVQRAGDVIPQIVENLTRAEDRAPYNFPDHCPECQSEAVAEEGEVDVRCTGGLICPAQRVERLKHFVSRAALDIDGLGEKTIVEFFGLGWLHSPADIFRLKARRNEIVGREGWQDKSVDNLLMAIEAKRQPDPARLIFALGIRHVGAVTAKDLLRAFGSVDRVRDVATGPDALA
;
A
#
# COMPACT_ATOMS: atom_id res chain seq x y z
N ALA A 1 9.28 -29.94 28.09
CA ALA A 1 8.47 -30.21 26.89
C ALA A 1 9.20 -29.62 25.68
N ASP A 2 9.27 -30.38 24.61
CA ASP A 2 9.87 -29.93 23.38
C ASP A 2 9.02 -28.82 22.77
N VAL A 3 9.61 -27.70 22.45
CA VAL A 3 8.95 -26.53 21.86
C VAL A 3 8.22 -26.91 20.57
N LEU A 4 8.81 -27.78 19.77
CA LEU A 4 8.20 -28.27 18.53
C LEU A 4 6.98 -29.17 18.77
N SER A 5 6.99 -29.98 19.85
CA SER A 5 5.83 -30.80 20.22
C SER A 5 4.65 -29.93 20.62
N HIS A 6 4.90 -28.84 21.34
CA HIS A 6 3.86 -27.86 21.69
C HIS A 6 3.30 -27.16 20.44
N TYR A 7 4.17 -26.73 19.52
CA TYR A 7 3.77 -26.15 18.24
C TYR A 7 2.82 -27.07 17.45
N ARG A 8 3.19 -28.36 17.29
CA ARG A 8 2.36 -29.35 16.60
C ARG A 8 1.02 -29.59 17.29
N ALA A 9 1.00 -29.57 18.62
CA ALA A 9 -0.24 -29.72 19.39
C ALA A 9 -1.19 -28.53 19.16
N ILE A 10 -0.66 -27.30 19.15
CA ILE A 10 -1.48 -26.09 18.87
C ILE A 10 -1.94 -26.09 17.41
N GLU A 11 -1.08 -26.47 16.47
CA GLU A 11 -1.45 -26.59 15.05
C GLU A 11 -2.63 -27.59 14.86
N ALA A 12 -2.58 -28.73 15.52
CA ALA A 12 -3.65 -29.73 15.46
C ALA A 12 -4.98 -29.25 16.12
N LEU A 13 -4.90 -28.41 17.13
CA LEU A 13 -6.07 -27.83 17.81
C LEU A 13 -6.65 -26.60 17.11
N ARG A 14 -5.98 -26.11 16.07
CA ARG A 14 -6.34 -24.85 15.38
C ARG A 14 -7.81 -24.77 14.98
N ALA A 15 -8.34 -25.86 14.40
CA ALA A 15 -9.72 -25.90 13.92
C ALA A 15 -10.78 -25.87 15.04
N ASP A 16 -10.41 -26.25 16.27
CA ASP A 16 -11.31 -26.35 17.42
C ASP A 16 -11.29 -25.06 18.29
N LEU A 17 -10.45 -24.09 17.95
CA LEU A 17 -10.38 -22.84 18.69
C LEU A 17 -11.50 -21.89 18.25
N PRO A 18 -12.09 -21.10 19.19
CA PRO A 18 -13.14 -20.13 18.87
C PRO A 18 -12.60 -18.84 18.20
N PHE A 19 -11.36 -18.84 17.75
CA PHE A 19 -10.69 -17.74 17.07
C PHE A 19 -9.59 -18.27 16.14
N ASP A 20 -9.30 -17.53 15.07
CA ASP A 20 -8.24 -17.89 14.14
C ASP A 20 -6.86 -17.59 14.71
N ILE A 21 -5.92 -18.51 14.46
CA ILE A 21 -4.49 -18.35 14.77
C ILE A 21 -3.64 -18.68 13.53
N ASP A 22 -2.54 -17.96 13.38
CA ASP A 22 -1.62 -18.12 12.24
C ASP A 22 -0.24 -18.68 12.67
N GLY A 23 -0.05 -18.93 13.95
CA GLY A 23 1.19 -19.47 14.49
C GLY A 23 1.29 -19.31 16.00
N VAL A 24 2.47 -19.56 16.52
CA VAL A 24 2.84 -19.48 17.94
C VAL A 24 3.93 -18.44 18.12
N VAL A 25 3.88 -17.66 19.18
CA VAL A 25 4.95 -16.72 19.53
C VAL A 25 5.68 -17.22 20.77
N TYR A 26 6.97 -17.50 20.62
CA TYR A 26 7.85 -17.82 21.73
C TYR A 26 8.45 -16.54 22.30
N LYS A 27 8.47 -16.43 23.61
CA LYS A 27 9.05 -15.29 24.32
C LYS A 27 10.02 -15.77 25.38
N VAL A 28 11.09 -15.01 25.59
CA VAL A 28 11.96 -15.24 26.76
C VAL A 28 11.14 -14.99 28.03
N ASP A 29 11.05 -15.96 28.90
CA ASP A 29 10.18 -15.91 30.08
C ASP A 29 10.66 -14.88 31.13
N ARG A 30 11.97 -14.77 31.36
CA ARG A 30 12.55 -13.83 32.30
C ARG A 30 12.47 -12.39 31.83
N LEU A 31 11.76 -11.54 32.59
CA LEU A 31 11.57 -10.12 32.28
C LEU A 31 12.89 -9.30 32.32
N ASP A 32 13.82 -9.65 33.20
CA ASP A 32 15.13 -9.01 33.24
C ASP A 32 15.97 -9.31 31.98
N TRP A 33 15.82 -10.49 31.40
CA TRP A 33 16.42 -10.82 30.12
C TRP A 33 15.73 -10.15 28.94
N GLN A 34 14.41 -10.01 29.00
CA GLN A 34 13.69 -9.22 27.96
C GLN A 34 14.19 -7.77 27.95
N ALA A 35 14.36 -7.15 29.12
CA ALA A 35 14.90 -5.81 29.27
C ALA A 35 16.33 -5.69 28.71
N ARG A 36 17.19 -6.68 28.93
CA ARG A 36 18.58 -6.71 28.42
C ARG A 36 18.64 -6.92 26.91
N LEU A 37 17.78 -7.76 26.33
CA LEU A 37 17.70 -8.01 24.90
C LEU A 37 17.13 -6.80 24.15
N GLY A 38 16.18 -6.09 24.75
CA GLY A 38 15.60 -4.88 24.21
C GLY A 38 14.80 -5.08 22.92
N PHE A 39 14.76 -4.03 22.10
CA PHE A 39 13.97 -3.96 20.89
C PHE A 39 14.85 -3.55 19.70
N VAL A 40 14.43 -3.94 18.51
CA VAL A 40 14.80 -3.30 17.23
C VAL A 40 13.64 -2.40 16.77
N ALA A 41 13.82 -1.63 15.69
CA ALA A 41 12.88 -0.57 15.28
C ALA A 41 11.39 -1.01 15.23
N LYS A 42 11.09 -2.29 15.00
CA LYS A 42 9.71 -2.79 14.81
C LYS A 42 9.39 -4.09 15.59
N ALA A 43 10.35 -4.66 16.31
CA ALA A 43 10.15 -5.96 16.96
C ALA A 43 10.97 -6.11 18.24
N PRO A 44 10.49 -6.87 19.25
CA PRO A 44 11.28 -7.27 20.40
C PRO A 44 12.34 -8.30 19.98
N ARG A 45 13.55 -8.20 20.55
CA ARG A 45 14.64 -9.19 20.33
C ARG A 45 14.46 -10.46 21.18
N TRP A 46 13.53 -10.44 22.10
CA TRP A 46 13.23 -11.52 23.05
C TRP A 46 11.99 -12.34 22.66
N ALA A 47 11.42 -12.11 21.47
CA ALA A 47 10.30 -12.88 20.97
C ALA A 47 10.53 -13.29 19.50
N ILE A 48 10.01 -14.47 19.13
CA ILE A 48 10.04 -15.00 17.76
C ILE A 48 8.70 -15.63 17.44
N ALA A 49 8.15 -15.30 16.27
CA ALA A 49 6.95 -15.92 15.74
C ALA A 49 7.31 -17.17 14.91
N HIS A 50 6.62 -18.26 15.17
CA HIS A 50 6.67 -19.49 14.40
C HIS A 50 5.30 -19.70 13.73
N LYS A 51 5.19 -19.31 12.47
CA LYS A 51 3.94 -19.36 11.72
C LYS A 51 3.60 -20.80 11.33
N PHE A 52 2.30 -21.10 11.26
CA PHE A 52 1.85 -22.37 10.67
C PHE A 52 2.10 -22.37 9.16
N PRO A 53 2.14 -23.58 8.53
CA PRO A 53 2.19 -23.68 7.08
C PRO A 53 1.07 -22.87 6.46
N ALA A 54 1.39 -22.21 5.35
CA ALA A 54 0.41 -21.42 4.63
C ALA A 54 -0.63 -22.33 3.99
N GLU A 55 -1.89 -21.98 4.11
CA GLU A 55 -2.96 -22.67 3.40
C GLU A 55 -2.90 -22.33 1.91
N GLN A 56 -3.24 -23.32 1.09
CA GLN A 56 -3.24 -23.22 -0.36
C GLN A 56 -4.58 -23.65 -0.91
N ALA A 57 -5.01 -22.99 -1.99
CA ALA A 57 -6.18 -23.39 -2.75
C ALA A 57 -5.96 -23.17 -4.25
N GLU A 58 -6.61 -24.00 -5.04
CA GLU A 58 -6.61 -23.88 -6.49
C GLU A 58 -7.74 -22.95 -6.92
N THR A 59 -7.44 -22.05 -7.89
CA THR A 59 -8.42 -21.17 -8.51
C THR A 59 -8.00 -20.78 -9.92
N THR A 60 -8.82 -19.98 -10.62
CA THR A 60 -8.53 -19.45 -11.95
C THR A 60 -8.10 -17.98 -11.84
N LEU A 61 -7.07 -17.62 -12.59
CA LEU A 61 -6.67 -16.23 -12.81
C LEU A 61 -7.51 -15.65 -13.96
N ASP A 62 -8.58 -14.94 -13.61
CA ASP A 62 -9.57 -14.45 -14.61
C ASP A 62 -9.00 -13.32 -15.47
N SER A 63 -8.29 -12.35 -14.84
CA SER A 63 -7.65 -11.23 -15.53
C SER A 63 -6.46 -10.69 -14.76
N ILE A 64 -5.66 -9.84 -15.41
CA ILE A 64 -4.57 -9.08 -14.79
C ILE A 64 -4.84 -7.59 -15.02
N ASP A 65 -5.12 -6.88 -13.94
CA ASP A 65 -5.29 -5.43 -13.94
C ASP A 65 -3.95 -4.76 -13.59
N ILE A 66 -3.74 -3.55 -14.10
CA ILE A 66 -2.57 -2.74 -13.75
C ILE A 66 -3.01 -1.56 -12.89
N GLN A 67 -2.56 -1.52 -11.66
CA GLN A 67 -2.75 -0.40 -10.76
C GLN A 67 -1.57 0.57 -10.86
N VAL A 68 -1.86 1.87 -10.86
CA VAL A 68 -0.85 2.93 -10.96
C VAL A 68 -0.71 3.62 -9.60
N GLY A 69 0.42 3.40 -8.93
CA GLY A 69 0.70 3.99 -7.63
C GLY A 69 1.08 5.48 -7.71
N ARG A 70 1.18 6.14 -6.56
CA ARG A 70 1.48 7.58 -6.44
C ARG A 70 2.78 8.05 -7.10
N ALA A 71 3.78 7.18 -7.21
CA ALA A 71 5.06 7.43 -7.87
C ALA A 71 5.13 6.79 -9.28
N GLY A 72 3.97 6.52 -9.88
CA GLY A 72 3.86 5.97 -11.22
C GLY A 72 4.08 4.46 -11.33
N LYS A 73 4.48 3.75 -10.29
CA LYS A 73 4.71 2.29 -10.35
C LYS A 73 3.48 1.57 -10.88
N LEU A 74 3.64 0.79 -11.92
CA LEU A 74 2.63 -0.11 -12.47
C LEU A 74 2.70 -1.43 -11.71
N THR A 75 1.67 -1.68 -10.89
CA THR A 75 1.59 -2.90 -10.08
C THR A 75 0.51 -3.82 -10.66
N PRO A 76 0.89 -4.98 -11.20
CA PRO A 76 -0.08 -5.95 -11.70
C PRO A 76 -0.81 -6.63 -10.53
N VAL A 77 -2.13 -6.72 -10.66
CA VAL A 77 -3.03 -7.39 -9.72
C VAL A 77 -3.81 -8.45 -10.47
N GLY A 78 -3.66 -9.69 -10.08
CA GLY A 78 -4.46 -10.80 -10.60
C GLY A 78 -5.86 -10.76 -10.00
N ARG A 79 -6.87 -10.81 -10.85
CA ARG A 79 -8.26 -11.07 -10.48
C ARG A 79 -8.48 -12.57 -10.52
N LEU A 80 -9.00 -13.10 -9.45
CA LEU A 80 -9.21 -14.54 -9.28
C LEU A 80 -10.69 -14.87 -9.23
N THR A 81 -11.07 -16.01 -9.77
CA THR A 81 -12.33 -16.62 -9.34
C THR A 81 -12.27 -16.78 -7.82
N PRO A 82 -13.26 -16.22 -7.06
CA PRO A 82 -13.18 -16.19 -5.61
C PRO A 82 -12.98 -17.57 -4.99
N VAL A 83 -11.99 -17.70 -4.11
CA VAL A 83 -11.64 -18.95 -3.43
C VAL A 83 -11.36 -18.69 -1.95
N THR A 84 -11.76 -19.62 -1.09
CA THR A 84 -11.45 -19.52 0.35
C THR A 84 -10.05 -20.08 0.63
N VAL A 85 -9.19 -19.25 1.24
CA VAL A 85 -7.83 -19.62 1.66
C VAL A 85 -7.59 -19.04 3.04
N GLY A 86 -7.25 -19.88 4.00
CA GLY A 86 -7.02 -19.42 5.38
C GLY A 86 -8.24 -18.75 6.01
N GLY A 87 -9.44 -19.29 5.78
CA GLY A 87 -10.71 -18.77 6.32
C GLY A 87 -11.22 -17.48 5.67
N VAL A 88 -10.53 -16.95 4.64
CA VAL A 88 -10.89 -15.69 3.96
C VAL A 88 -11.13 -15.93 2.48
N VAL A 89 -12.15 -15.29 1.92
CA VAL A 89 -12.40 -15.29 0.47
C VAL A 89 -11.40 -14.37 -0.21
N VAL A 90 -10.57 -14.95 -1.07
CA VAL A 90 -9.56 -14.26 -1.87
C VAL A 90 -10.06 -14.13 -3.30
N SER A 91 -10.16 -12.91 -3.80
CA SER A 91 -10.52 -12.58 -5.19
C SER A 91 -9.46 -11.75 -5.90
N ASN A 92 -8.43 -11.31 -5.18
CA ASN A 92 -7.34 -10.51 -5.75
C ASN A 92 -6.01 -10.98 -5.19
N VAL A 93 -4.98 -10.93 -6.04
CA VAL A 93 -3.62 -11.30 -5.66
C VAL A 93 -2.62 -10.32 -6.29
N THR A 94 -1.60 -9.91 -5.53
CA THR A 94 -0.54 -9.12 -6.15
C THR A 94 0.37 -10.00 -6.99
N LEU A 95 0.71 -9.50 -8.18
CA LEU A 95 1.73 -10.09 -9.06
C LEU A 95 3.03 -9.27 -9.02
N HIS A 96 3.15 -8.34 -8.07
CA HIS A 96 4.30 -7.51 -7.73
C HIS A 96 4.86 -6.67 -8.88
N ASN A 97 5.30 -7.28 -9.99
CA ASN A 97 5.90 -6.64 -11.15
C ASN A 97 5.87 -7.57 -12.38
N ARG A 98 6.36 -7.08 -13.53
CA ARG A 98 6.40 -7.86 -14.77
C ARG A 98 7.29 -9.10 -14.69
N ASP A 99 8.38 -9.03 -13.91
CA ASP A 99 9.35 -10.13 -13.82
C ASP A 99 8.75 -11.31 -13.04
N GLU A 100 7.91 -11.02 -12.04
CA GLU A 100 7.18 -12.04 -11.31
C GLU A 100 6.13 -12.72 -12.20
N ILE A 101 5.42 -11.96 -13.06
CA ILE A 101 4.51 -12.53 -14.07
C ILE A 101 5.29 -13.47 -15.01
N ALA A 102 6.45 -13.05 -15.48
CA ALA A 102 7.30 -13.84 -16.36
C ALA A 102 7.84 -15.08 -15.64
N ARG A 103 8.27 -14.94 -14.37
CA ARG A 103 8.75 -16.05 -13.54
C ARG A 103 7.68 -17.13 -13.33
N LEU A 104 6.47 -16.71 -12.99
CA LEU A 104 5.31 -17.60 -12.80
C LEU A 104 4.77 -18.10 -14.14
N GLY A 105 4.98 -17.35 -15.23
CA GLY A 105 4.44 -17.65 -16.54
C GLY A 105 2.91 -17.54 -16.58
N VAL A 106 2.32 -16.73 -15.71
CA VAL A 106 0.85 -16.62 -15.57
C VAL A 106 0.23 -15.74 -16.64
N ARG A 107 -0.97 -16.11 -17.06
CA ARG A 107 -1.79 -15.47 -18.08
C ARG A 107 -3.25 -15.52 -17.65
N PRO A 108 -4.10 -14.60 -18.11
CA PRO A 108 -5.54 -14.72 -17.93
C PRO A 108 -6.06 -16.10 -18.40
N GLY A 109 -6.90 -16.73 -17.61
CA GLY A 109 -7.44 -18.07 -17.82
C GLY A 109 -6.59 -19.21 -17.24
N ASP A 110 -5.43 -18.94 -16.65
CA ASP A 110 -4.61 -19.98 -16.02
C ASP A 110 -5.22 -20.48 -14.72
N ARG A 111 -5.07 -21.81 -14.48
CA ARG A 111 -5.31 -22.44 -13.18
C ARG A 111 -4.06 -22.26 -12.31
N VAL A 112 -4.26 -21.73 -11.12
CA VAL A 112 -3.15 -21.35 -10.23
C VAL A 112 -3.39 -21.84 -8.82
N ILE A 113 -2.30 -22.10 -8.09
CA ILE A 113 -2.33 -22.30 -6.64
C ILE A 113 -2.07 -20.97 -5.96
N VAL A 114 -3.01 -20.54 -5.15
CA VAL A 114 -2.90 -19.34 -4.30
C VAL A 114 -2.61 -19.75 -2.88
N GLN A 115 -1.69 -19.08 -2.25
CA GLN A 115 -1.28 -19.28 -0.88
C GLN A 115 -1.54 -18.05 -0.04
N ARG A 116 -2.03 -18.26 1.20
CA ARG A 116 -2.12 -17.22 2.22
C ARG A 116 -1.57 -17.74 3.54
N ALA A 117 -0.56 -17.06 4.09
CA ALA A 117 0.01 -17.37 5.39
C ALA A 117 -0.53 -16.35 6.41
N GLY A 118 -1.50 -16.74 7.25
CA GLY A 118 -2.10 -15.87 8.25
C GLY A 118 -2.67 -14.58 7.63
N ASP A 119 -2.37 -13.41 8.22
CA ASP A 119 -2.80 -12.10 7.74
C ASP A 119 -1.82 -11.50 6.69
N VAL A 120 -1.17 -12.36 5.90
CA VAL A 120 -0.25 -11.96 4.83
C VAL A 120 -1.01 -11.80 3.50
N ILE A 121 -0.49 -10.94 2.64
CA ILE A 121 -1.03 -10.71 1.29
C ILE A 121 -1.01 -12.02 0.50
N PRO A 122 -2.14 -12.43 -0.13
CA PRO A 122 -2.19 -13.63 -0.95
C PRO A 122 -1.20 -13.59 -2.11
N GLN A 123 -0.61 -14.74 -2.44
CA GLN A 123 0.37 -14.89 -3.52
C GLN A 123 0.06 -16.11 -4.37
N ILE A 124 0.34 -16.02 -5.67
CA ILE A 124 0.37 -17.20 -6.55
C ILE A 124 1.71 -17.89 -6.33
N VAL A 125 1.67 -19.17 -5.99
CA VAL A 125 2.88 -19.99 -5.78
C VAL A 125 3.17 -20.91 -6.94
N GLU A 126 2.13 -21.32 -7.69
CA GLU A 126 2.27 -22.23 -8.82
C GLU A 126 1.25 -21.91 -9.92
N ASN A 127 1.65 -22.07 -11.17
CA ASN A 127 0.80 -22.04 -12.34
C ASN A 127 0.65 -23.47 -12.89
N LEU A 128 -0.53 -24.05 -12.76
CA LEU A 128 -0.83 -25.43 -13.15
C LEU A 128 -0.96 -25.62 -14.66
N THR A 129 -1.23 -24.53 -15.40
CA THR A 129 -1.40 -24.53 -16.87
C THR A 129 -0.22 -23.88 -17.59
N ARG A 130 0.91 -23.73 -16.91
CA ARG A 130 2.13 -23.09 -17.46
C ARG A 130 2.63 -23.74 -18.76
N ALA A 131 2.50 -25.07 -18.87
CA ALA A 131 3.00 -25.83 -20.01
C ALA A 131 2.12 -25.73 -21.27
N GLU A 132 0.95 -25.08 -21.18
CA GLU A 132 0.09 -24.85 -22.35
C GLU A 132 0.75 -23.90 -23.33
N ASP A 133 0.69 -24.28 -24.64
CA ASP A 133 1.23 -23.46 -25.73
C ASP A 133 0.31 -22.24 -25.99
N ARG A 134 0.53 -21.17 -25.22
CA ARG A 134 -0.15 -19.89 -25.36
C ARG A 134 0.86 -18.74 -25.26
N ALA A 135 0.57 -17.63 -25.94
CA ALA A 135 1.41 -16.44 -25.87
C ALA A 135 1.60 -15.96 -24.41
N PRO A 136 2.81 -15.52 -24.02
CA PRO A 136 3.05 -14.95 -22.70
C PRO A 136 2.22 -13.67 -22.50
N TYR A 137 1.96 -13.32 -21.24
CA TYR A 137 1.31 -12.05 -20.92
C TYR A 137 2.17 -10.88 -21.38
N ASN A 138 1.58 -9.97 -22.15
CA ASN A 138 2.24 -8.75 -22.60
C ASN A 138 2.01 -7.65 -21.55
N PHE A 139 3.05 -7.31 -20.80
CA PHE A 139 2.99 -6.20 -19.84
C PHE A 139 2.93 -4.87 -20.60
N PRO A 140 2.05 -3.91 -20.21
CA PRO A 140 1.88 -2.68 -20.96
C PRO A 140 3.14 -1.81 -20.94
N ASP A 141 3.46 -1.23 -22.08
CA ASP A 141 4.50 -0.23 -22.30
C ASP A 141 3.97 1.22 -22.20
N HIS A 142 2.66 1.37 -22.01
CA HIS A 142 1.98 2.63 -21.75
C HIS A 142 1.10 2.53 -20.52
N CYS A 143 0.94 3.63 -19.83
CA CYS A 143 0.06 3.73 -18.67
C CYS A 143 -1.41 3.55 -19.07
N PRO A 144 -2.16 2.63 -18.45
CA PRO A 144 -3.57 2.42 -18.78
C PRO A 144 -4.45 3.65 -18.48
N GLU A 145 -4.00 4.53 -17.57
CA GLU A 145 -4.78 5.67 -17.10
C GLU A 145 -4.56 6.97 -17.90
N CYS A 146 -3.35 7.20 -18.38
CA CYS A 146 -3.02 8.47 -19.05
C CYS A 146 -2.29 8.30 -20.39
N GLN A 147 -2.03 7.07 -20.83
CA GLN A 147 -1.35 6.72 -22.07
C GLN A 147 0.09 7.26 -22.22
N SER A 148 0.66 7.82 -21.14
CA SER A 148 2.10 8.15 -21.13
C SER A 148 2.93 6.89 -21.17
N GLU A 149 4.15 6.96 -21.69
CA GLU A 149 5.09 5.84 -21.66
C GLU A 149 5.27 5.27 -20.25
N ALA A 150 5.44 3.97 -20.19
CA ALA A 150 5.73 3.24 -18.98
C ALA A 150 7.10 2.58 -19.11
N VAL A 151 8.09 3.10 -18.36
CA VAL A 151 9.49 2.71 -18.49
C VAL A 151 10.03 2.12 -17.18
N ALA A 152 11.00 1.23 -17.29
CA ALA A 152 11.84 0.83 -16.16
C ALA A 152 13.18 1.57 -16.28
N GLU A 153 13.61 2.21 -15.21
CA GLU A 153 14.95 2.80 -15.13
C GLU A 153 16.00 1.68 -15.14
N GLU A 154 17.20 1.97 -15.61
CA GLU A 154 18.28 0.99 -15.67
C GLU A 154 18.58 0.44 -14.27
N GLY A 155 18.55 -0.89 -14.14
CA GLY A 155 18.71 -1.59 -12.86
C GLY A 155 17.46 -1.67 -11.97
N GLU A 156 16.34 -1.05 -12.36
CA GLU A 156 15.05 -1.18 -11.65
C GLU A 156 14.15 -2.24 -12.28
N VAL A 157 13.46 -3.01 -11.42
CA VAL A 157 12.44 -4.00 -11.84
C VAL A 157 11.09 -3.33 -12.07
N ASP A 158 10.87 -2.16 -11.43
CA ASP A 158 9.61 -1.48 -11.42
C ASP A 158 9.40 -0.66 -12.69
N VAL A 159 8.38 -1.02 -13.48
CA VAL A 159 7.90 -0.21 -14.60
C VAL A 159 7.07 0.95 -14.06
N ARG A 160 7.33 2.17 -14.55
CA ARG A 160 6.69 3.39 -14.06
C ARG A 160 6.13 4.24 -15.18
N CYS A 161 4.92 4.75 -14.96
CA CYS A 161 4.30 5.77 -15.79
C CYS A 161 5.07 7.08 -15.69
N THR A 162 5.50 7.63 -16.82
CA THR A 162 6.21 8.91 -16.92
C THR A 162 5.30 10.14 -16.81
N GLY A 163 3.98 9.95 -16.82
CA GLY A 163 2.98 11.03 -16.83
C GLY A 163 2.95 11.92 -15.58
N GLY A 164 3.53 11.48 -14.45
CA GLY A 164 3.65 12.33 -13.26
C GLY A 164 2.35 13.00 -12.84
N LEU A 165 2.34 14.33 -12.79
CA LEU A 165 1.15 15.12 -12.43
C LEU A 165 0.08 15.20 -13.53
N ILE A 166 0.35 14.74 -14.75
CA ILE A 166 -0.66 14.63 -15.82
C ILE A 166 -1.53 13.40 -15.57
N CYS A 167 -0.96 12.32 -15.00
CA CYS A 167 -1.66 11.08 -14.76
C CYS A 167 -2.71 11.23 -13.64
N PRO A 168 -4.01 11.00 -13.92
CA PRO A 168 -5.07 11.13 -12.93
C PRO A 168 -4.91 10.14 -11.79
N ALA A 169 -4.51 8.88 -12.07
CA ALA A 169 -4.28 7.88 -11.03
C ALA A 169 -3.15 8.30 -10.08
N GLN A 170 -2.02 8.80 -10.58
CA GLN A 170 -0.95 9.28 -9.72
C GLN A 170 -1.39 10.45 -8.83
N ARG A 171 -2.22 11.35 -9.37
CA ARG A 171 -2.77 12.49 -8.59
C ARG A 171 -3.68 12.01 -7.48
N VAL A 172 -4.59 11.10 -7.77
CA VAL A 172 -5.49 10.50 -6.77
C VAL A 172 -4.69 9.81 -5.67
N GLU A 173 -3.73 8.96 -6.03
CA GLU A 173 -2.92 8.23 -5.06
C GLU A 173 -2.01 9.17 -4.21
N ARG A 174 -1.54 10.27 -4.77
CA ARG A 174 -0.83 11.33 -4.03
C ARG A 174 -1.76 12.03 -3.03
N LEU A 175 -3.00 12.34 -3.41
CA LEU A 175 -3.99 12.93 -2.51
C LEU A 175 -4.36 11.97 -1.37
N LYS A 176 -4.59 10.68 -1.66
CA LYS A 176 -4.82 9.65 -0.63
C LYS A 176 -3.65 9.57 0.34
N HIS A 177 -2.42 9.53 -0.17
CA HIS A 177 -1.23 9.54 0.67
C HIS A 177 -1.14 10.79 1.53
N PHE A 178 -1.38 11.98 0.96
CA PHE A 178 -1.30 13.26 1.65
C PHE A 178 -2.19 13.32 2.89
N VAL A 179 -3.41 12.81 2.79
CA VAL A 179 -4.40 12.82 3.89
C VAL A 179 -4.29 11.62 4.83
N SER A 180 -3.50 10.61 4.47
CA SER A 180 -3.42 9.36 5.22
C SER A 180 -2.94 9.55 6.66
N ARG A 181 -3.28 8.57 7.53
CA ARG A 181 -2.87 8.55 8.95
C ARG A 181 -1.36 8.70 9.16
N ALA A 182 -0.57 8.12 8.26
CA ALA A 182 0.89 8.21 8.33
C ALA A 182 1.42 9.60 7.94
N ALA A 183 0.68 10.34 7.10
CA ALA A 183 1.03 11.68 6.61
C ALA A 183 0.34 12.78 7.42
N LEU A 184 -0.59 13.55 6.86
CA LEU A 184 -1.25 14.64 7.61
C LEU A 184 -2.38 14.17 8.52
N ASP A 185 -2.90 12.96 8.33
CA ASP A 185 -3.95 12.39 9.19
C ASP A 185 -5.19 13.29 9.26
N ILE A 186 -5.85 13.48 8.13
CA ILE A 186 -7.04 14.31 8.01
C ILE A 186 -8.28 13.43 8.09
N ASP A 187 -8.95 13.44 9.24
CA ASP A 187 -10.18 12.67 9.44
C ASP A 187 -11.29 13.12 8.47
N GLY A 188 -12.08 12.14 8.00
CA GLY A 188 -13.17 12.39 7.06
C GLY A 188 -12.76 12.38 5.58
N LEU A 189 -11.48 12.51 5.25
CA LEU A 189 -10.96 12.36 3.88
C LEU A 189 -10.42 10.95 3.64
N GLY A 190 -11.28 9.95 3.70
CA GLY A 190 -10.94 8.57 3.32
C GLY A 190 -10.73 8.43 1.80
N GLU A 191 -10.24 7.25 1.38
CA GLU A 191 -9.94 6.98 -0.05
C GLU A 191 -11.15 7.19 -0.96
N LYS A 192 -12.36 6.75 -0.53
CA LYS A 192 -13.60 6.92 -1.31
C LYS A 192 -13.93 8.40 -1.52
N THR A 193 -13.83 9.20 -0.45
CA THR A 193 -14.07 10.65 -0.50
C THR A 193 -13.07 11.37 -1.42
N ILE A 194 -11.79 10.98 -1.37
CA ILE A 194 -10.76 11.54 -2.27
C ILE A 194 -11.09 11.22 -3.73
N VAL A 195 -11.46 9.98 -4.05
CA VAL A 195 -11.83 9.57 -5.42
C VAL A 195 -13.06 10.34 -5.89
N GLU A 196 -14.09 10.45 -5.04
CA GLU A 196 -15.31 11.19 -5.35
C GLU A 196 -15.03 12.67 -5.61
N PHE A 197 -14.33 13.35 -4.70
CA PHE A 197 -14.05 14.79 -4.82
C PHE A 197 -13.08 15.10 -5.98
N PHE A 198 -12.17 14.18 -6.29
CA PHE A 198 -11.35 14.27 -7.50
C PHE A 198 -12.19 14.16 -8.77
N GLY A 199 -13.09 13.17 -8.83
CA GLY A 199 -14.00 12.97 -9.97
C GLY A 199 -14.95 14.15 -10.20
N LEU A 200 -15.34 14.87 -9.13
CA LEU A 200 -16.12 16.10 -9.20
C LEU A 200 -15.30 17.34 -9.60
N GLY A 201 -13.99 17.20 -9.77
CA GLY A 201 -13.10 18.32 -10.07
C GLY A 201 -12.88 19.29 -8.89
N TRP A 202 -13.16 18.85 -7.66
CA TRP A 202 -12.95 19.68 -6.47
C TRP A 202 -11.54 19.58 -5.91
N LEU A 203 -10.87 18.44 -6.15
CA LEU A 203 -9.50 18.17 -5.73
C LEU A 203 -8.61 17.87 -6.94
N HIS A 204 -7.67 18.74 -7.20
CA HIS A 204 -6.64 18.54 -8.24
C HIS A 204 -5.24 18.46 -7.64
N SER A 205 -5.05 19.04 -6.48
CA SER A 205 -3.79 19.12 -5.75
C SER A 205 -4.04 19.10 -4.24
N PRO A 206 -3.01 18.84 -3.40
CA PRO A 206 -3.14 18.94 -1.95
C PRO A 206 -3.63 20.31 -1.45
N ALA A 207 -3.33 21.40 -2.17
CA ALA A 207 -3.77 22.73 -1.81
C ALA A 207 -5.30 22.90 -1.85
N ASP A 208 -5.99 22.14 -2.74
CA ASP A 208 -7.44 22.24 -2.89
C ASP A 208 -8.19 21.67 -1.68
N ILE A 209 -7.55 20.75 -0.94
CA ILE A 209 -8.10 20.21 0.32
C ILE A 209 -8.41 21.38 1.28
N PHE A 210 -7.47 22.31 1.42
CA PHE A 210 -7.62 23.48 2.30
C PHE A 210 -8.59 24.55 1.77
N ARG A 211 -9.10 24.37 0.53
CA ARG A 211 -10.12 25.24 -0.09
C ARG A 211 -11.52 24.65 -0.02
N LEU A 212 -11.69 23.40 0.43
CA LEU A 212 -12.97 22.69 0.50
C LEU A 212 -14.02 23.43 1.33
N LYS A 213 -13.62 24.31 2.25
CA LYS A 213 -14.54 25.18 3.02
C LYS A 213 -15.47 26.00 2.11
N ALA A 214 -14.98 26.44 0.96
CA ALA A 214 -15.79 27.20 -0.01
C ALA A 214 -16.90 26.35 -0.66
N ARG A 215 -16.80 25.00 -0.58
CA ARG A 215 -17.77 24.06 -1.14
C ARG A 215 -18.67 23.38 -0.11
N ARG A 216 -18.72 23.94 1.12
CA ARG A 216 -19.49 23.34 2.22
C ARG A 216 -20.90 22.93 1.81
N ASN A 217 -21.64 23.82 1.16
CA ASN A 217 -23.03 23.57 0.76
C ASN A 217 -23.15 22.51 -0.33
N GLU A 218 -22.16 22.40 -1.21
CA GLU A 218 -22.12 21.35 -2.24
C GLU A 218 -21.83 19.98 -1.62
N ILE A 219 -20.99 19.92 -0.57
CA ILE A 219 -20.66 18.67 0.15
C ILE A 219 -21.89 18.18 0.93
N VAL A 220 -22.58 19.08 1.67
CA VAL A 220 -23.81 18.73 2.44
C VAL A 220 -24.89 18.12 1.55
N GLY A 221 -24.98 18.51 0.29
CA GLY A 221 -25.96 17.97 -0.66
C GLY A 221 -25.67 16.58 -1.19
N ARG A 222 -24.57 15.94 -0.77
CA ARG A 222 -24.17 14.61 -1.28
C ARG A 222 -24.59 13.49 -0.35
N GLU A 223 -24.77 12.31 -0.94
CA GLU A 223 -25.11 11.09 -0.19
C GLU A 223 -24.02 10.80 0.88
N GLY A 224 -24.49 10.50 2.09
CA GLY A 224 -23.61 10.22 3.24
C GLY A 224 -23.07 11.47 3.96
N TRP A 225 -23.34 12.69 3.47
CA TRP A 225 -22.91 13.93 4.06
C TRP A 225 -24.07 14.72 4.69
N GLN A 226 -23.89 15.11 5.94
CA GLN A 226 -24.79 15.98 6.69
C GLN A 226 -23.99 17.14 7.28
N ASP A 227 -24.66 18.21 7.71
CA ASP A 227 -24.02 19.40 8.29
C ASP A 227 -22.94 19.06 9.29
N LYS A 228 -23.26 18.19 10.27
CA LYS A 228 -22.30 17.81 11.32
C LYS A 228 -21.06 17.09 10.77
N SER A 229 -21.21 16.18 9.81
CA SER A 229 -20.08 15.45 9.21
C SER A 229 -19.21 16.37 8.37
N VAL A 230 -19.81 17.32 7.65
CA VAL A 230 -19.07 18.34 6.87
C VAL A 230 -18.34 19.29 7.79
N ASP A 231 -18.97 19.79 8.87
CA ASP A 231 -18.31 20.66 9.83
C ASP A 231 -17.12 19.96 10.52
N ASN A 232 -17.27 18.68 10.88
CA ASN A 232 -16.16 17.88 11.43
C ASN A 232 -15.01 17.74 10.43
N LEU A 233 -15.31 17.45 9.16
CA LEU A 233 -14.30 17.40 8.10
C LEU A 233 -13.55 18.74 7.96
N LEU A 234 -14.29 19.84 7.90
CA LEU A 234 -13.68 21.18 7.74
C LEU A 234 -12.84 21.56 8.95
N MET A 235 -13.25 21.18 10.18
CA MET A 235 -12.43 21.35 11.37
C MET A 235 -11.16 20.51 11.33
N ALA A 236 -11.25 19.25 10.90
CA ALA A 236 -10.09 18.36 10.74
C ALA A 236 -9.08 18.93 9.73
N ILE A 237 -9.56 19.47 8.60
CA ILE A 237 -8.71 20.14 7.60
C ILE A 237 -8.04 21.39 8.19
N GLU A 238 -8.80 22.23 8.89
CA GLU A 238 -8.28 23.48 9.45
C GLU A 238 -7.19 23.21 10.50
N ALA A 239 -7.37 22.18 11.33
CA ALA A 239 -6.38 21.74 12.31
C ALA A 239 -5.03 21.31 11.70
N LYS A 240 -4.99 20.99 10.40
CA LYS A 240 -3.77 20.56 9.68
C LYS A 240 -3.15 21.66 8.81
N ARG A 241 -3.58 22.93 8.95
CA ARG A 241 -2.96 24.07 8.21
C ARG A 241 -1.53 24.36 8.62
N GLN A 242 -1.15 24.04 9.83
CA GLN A 242 0.20 24.17 10.33
C GLN A 242 0.69 22.79 10.82
N PRO A 243 0.98 21.89 9.91
CA PRO A 243 1.41 20.54 10.26
C PRO A 243 2.86 20.53 10.73
N ASP A 244 3.25 19.44 11.40
CA ASP A 244 4.68 19.16 11.62
C ASP A 244 5.43 19.19 10.29
N PRO A 245 6.54 19.93 10.17
CA PRO A 245 7.26 20.09 8.92
C PRO A 245 7.76 18.77 8.31
N ALA A 246 8.19 17.79 9.12
CA ALA A 246 8.62 16.49 8.63
C ALA A 246 7.44 15.69 8.05
N ARG A 247 6.27 15.79 8.70
CA ARG A 247 5.05 15.16 8.19
C ARG A 247 4.61 15.80 6.88
N LEU A 248 4.76 17.11 6.72
CA LEU A 248 4.45 17.79 5.47
C LEU A 248 5.35 17.31 4.32
N ILE A 249 6.68 17.26 4.52
CA ILE A 249 7.61 16.76 3.49
C ILE A 249 7.27 15.32 3.12
N PHE A 250 7.00 14.46 4.12
CA PHE A 250 6.59 13.09 3.87
C PHE A 250 5.25 13.01 3.10
N ALA A 251 4.28 13.86 3.47
CA ALA A 251 2.96 13.91 2.85
C ALA A 251 2.98 14.32 1.36
N LEU A 252 3.97 15.10 0.92
CA LEU A 252 4.16 15.44 -0.48
C LEU A 252 4.45 14.20 -1.35
N GLY A 253 4.84 13.07 -0.75
CA GLY A 253 5.02 11.80 -1.45
C GLY A 253 6.18 11.81 -2.44
N ILE A 254 7.23 12.58 -2.17
CA ILE A 254 8.44 12.68 -2.98
C ILE A 254 9.11 11.30 -2.99
N ARG A 255 9.49 10.84 -4.20
CA ARG A 255 10.18 9.54 -4.37
C ARG A 255 11.43 9.49 -3.50
N HIS A 256 11.67 8.36 -2.85
CA HIS A 256 12.78 8.11 -1.92
C HIS A 256 12.75 8.92 -0.62
N VAL A 257 11.79 9.81 -0.42
CA VAL A 257 11.65 10.57 0.83
C VAL A 257 10.62 9.90 1.73
N GLY A 258 11.10 9.03 2.62
CA GLY A 258 10.32 8.43 3.69
C GLY A 258 10.23 9.33 4.93
N ALA A 259 9.51 8.88 5.97
CA ALA A 259 9.34 9.65 7.22
C ALA A 259 10.69 9.92 7.94
N VAL A 260 11.66 9.02 7.83
CA VAL A 260 13.02 9.21 8.41
C VAL A 260 13.77 10.25 7.59
N THR A 261 13.83 10.07 6.26
CA THR A 261 14.50 11.01 5.35
C THR A 261 13.94 12.43 5.47
N ALA A 262 12.62 12.57 5.62
CA ALA A 262 11.98 13.87 5.84
C ALA A 262 12.48 14.57 7.12
N LYS A 263 12.67 13.83 8.22
CA LYS A 263 13.27 14.35 9.45
C LYS A 263 14.75 14.73 9.28
N ASP A 264 15.50 13.91 8.55
CA ASP A 264 16.93 14.17 8.31
C ASP A 264 17.14 15.39 7.42
N LEU A 265 16.31 15.59 6.40
CA LEU A 265 16.28 16.80 5.58
C LEU A 265 16.05 18.06 6.44
N LEU A 266 15.08 18.01 7.36
CA LEU A 266 14.83 19.16 8.24
C LEU A 266 15.95 19.40 9.24
N ARG A 267 16.63 18.37 9.73
CA ARG A 267 17.81 18.53 10.57
C ARG A 267 18.97 19.21 9.81
N ALA A 268 19.15 18.82 8.55
CA ALA A 268 20.23 19.35 7.72
C ALA A 268 19.96 20.79 7.26
N PHE A 269 18.74 21.09 6.84
CA PHE A 269 18.39 22.38 6.21
C PHE A 269 17.62 23.36 7.12
N GLY A 270 17.10 22.90 8.24
CA GLY A 270 16.46 23.73 9.27
C GLY A 270 15.00 24.08 9.02
N SER A 271 14.55 24.17 7.76
CA SER A 271 13.16 24.51 7.42
C SER A 271 12.70 23.91 6.09
N VAL A 272 11.37 23.80 5.89
CA VAL A 272 10.78 23.38 4.62
C VAL A 272 11.13 24.31 3.48
N ASP A 273 11.18 25.61 3.74
CA ASP A 273 11.53 26.61 2.73
C ASP A 273 12.98 26.41 2.25
N ARG A 274 13.91 26.16 3.15
CA ARG A 274 15.30 25.87 2.76
C ARG A 274 15.43 24.54 2.00
N VAL A 275 14.70 23.51 2.38
CA VAL A 275 14.65 22.25 1.61
C VAL A 275 14.14 22.53 0.20
N ARG A 276 13.04 23.30 0.06
CA ARG A 276 12.53 23.71 -1.25
C ARG A 276 13.56 24.50 -2.05
N ASP A 277 14.17 25.51 -1.47
CA ASP A 277 15.10 26.42 -2.15
C ASP A 277 16.33 25.68 -2.68
N VAL A 278 16.85 24.71 -1.90
CA VAL A 278 17.93 23.81 -2.37
C VAL A 278 17.46 22.90 -3.47
N ALA A 279 16.27 22.30 -3.33
CA ALA A 279 15.72 21.38 -4.34
C ALA A 279 15.32 22.07 -5.66
N THR A 280 15.15 23.38 -5.68
CA THR A 280 14.77 24.17 -6.87
C THR A 280 15.84 25.16 -7.31
N GLY A 281 16.94 25.23 -6.60
CA GLY A 281 18.06 26.11 -6.91
C GLY A 281 18.86 25.68 -8.16
N PRO A 282 19.72 26.54 -8.66
CA PRO A 282 20.51 26.27 -9.88
C PRO A 282 21.44 25.04 -9.75
N ASP A 283 21.81 24.66 -8.53
CA ASP A 283 22.67 23.51 -8.25
C ASP A 283 21.89 22.24 -7.91
N ALA A 284 20.55 22.25 -8.03
CA ALA A 284 19.70 21.14 -7.65
C ALA A 284 19.84 19.88 -8.53
N LEU A 285 20.50 20.00 -9.68
CA LEU A 285 20.74 18.94 -10.66
C LEU A 285 22.25 18.59 -10.81
N ALA A 286 23.10 19.19 -10.01
CA ALA A 286 24.54 18.85 -9.93
C ALA A 286 24.77 17.78 -8.80
#